data_bf507682a676eb21f1431c4f92afa815
#
_entry.id   bf507682a676eb21f1431c4f92afa815
#
_cell.length_a   1.000
_cell.length_b   1.000
_cell.length_c   1.000
_cell.angle_alpha   90.00
_cell.angle_beta   90.00
_cell.angle_gamma   90.00
#
_symmetry.space_group_name_H-M   'P 1'
#
loop_
_entity.id
_entity.type
_entity.pdbx_description
1 polymer ?
#
loop_
_entity_poly.entity_id
_entity_poly.type
_entity_poly.pdbx_seq_one_letter_code
_entity_poly.pdbx_strand_id
1 'polypeptide(L)'
;MEPWLRIWDTSTGQCLRTLVHEDNPPITSVCFAPNGRYVLAFSLDSCLRLWDYVSGTVKKTYSGHKNQGFSIGGCFGSVDGEPFIAAPSEDGEIVLWDVKNKEVVQRISGHQGVCFWVDVYEDIMVSAGQDGKIRVYKHHNPEAAKGINGVAAVNEALGDLMVTDLPLKSEDIKKEIIDLPLKSNDIKIEA
;
A
#
# COMPACT_ATOMS: atom_id res chain seq x y z
N MET A 1 -15.94 13.00 5.41
CA MET A 1 -15.32 11.69 5.72
C MET A 1 -15.64 11.34 7.14
N GLU A 2 -15.93 10.07 7.41
CA GLU A 2 -16.35 9.61 8.73
C GLU A 2 -15.13 9.25 9.57
N PRO A 3 -15.16 9.52 10.90
CA PRO A 3 -14.03 9.25 11.78
C PRO A 3 -14.03 7.83 12.36
N TRP A 4 -14.81 6.92 11.80
CA TRP A 4 -14.92 5.55 12.28
C TRP A 4 -14.71 4.53 11.16
N LEU A 5 -14.25 3.34 11.55
CA LEU A 5 -14.09 2.17 10.72
C LEU A 5 -15.16 1.14 11.13
N ARG A 6 -15.85 0.55 10.15
CA ARG A 6 -16.85 -0.47 10.40
C ARG A 6 -16.44 -1.80 9.79
N ILE A 7 -16.67 -2.87 10.53
CA ILE A 7 -16.50 -4.25 10.10
C ILE A 7 -17.89 -4.83 9.87
N TRP A 8 -18.08 -5.37 8.68
CA TRP A 8 -19.36 -5.90 8.25
C TRP A 8 -19.26 -7.39 7.96
N ASP A 9 -20.32 -8.13 8.26
CA ASP A 9 -20.52 -9.46 7.76
C ASP A 9 -21.08 -9.39 6.34
N THR A 10 -20.33 -9.91 5.36
CA THR A 10 -20.70 -9.82 3.94
C THR A 10 -21.87 -10.74 3.57
N SER A 11 -22.14 -11.78 4.35
CA SER A 11 -23.24 -12.71 4.12
C SER A 11 -24.59 -12.17 4.62
N THR A 12 -24.57 -11.45 5.74
CA THR A 12 -25.78 -10.94 6.40
C THR A 12 -26.00 -9.44 6.22
N GLY A 13 -24.94 -8.70 5.82
CA GLY A 13 -24.96 -7.23 5.77
C GLY A 13 -24.99 -6.56 7.15
N GLN A 14 -24.79 -7.31 8.22
CA GLN A 14 -24.79 -6.76 9.58
C GLN A 14 -23.46 -6.10 9.92
N CYS A 15 -23.53 -4.94 10.58
CA CYS A 15 -22.34 -4.31 11.16
C CYS A 15 -21.92 -5.07 12.41
N LEU A 16 -20.77 -5.73 12.35
CA LEU A 16 -20.22 -6.49 13.46
C LEU A 16 -19.51 -5.61 14.49
N ARG A 17 -18.86 -4.56 14.04
CA ARG A 17 -18.11 -3.61 14.89
C ARG A 17 -18.01 -2.24 14.27
N THR A 18 -17.96 -1.24 15.17
CA THR A 18 -17.52 0.13 14.86
C THR A 18 -16.28 0.42 15.70
N LEU A 19 -15.20 0.84 15.06
CA LEU A 19 -13.93 1.19 15.70
C LEU A 19 -13.75 2.70 15.58
N VAL A 20 -13.45 3.35 16.71
CA VAL A 20 -13.31 4.80 16.83
C VAL A 20 -11.99 5.09 17.54
N HIS A 21 -11.19 6.01 17.01
CA HIS A 21 -10.02 6.54 17.69
C HIS A 21 -10.43 7.70 18.59
N GLU A 22 -9.75 7.90 19.72
CA GLU A 22 -10.06 8.98 20.67
C GLU A 22 -10.01 10.37 20.05
N ASP A 23 -9.06 10.62 19.13
CA ASP A 23 -8.91 11.90 18.44
C ASP A 23 -9.86 12.04 17.24
N ASN A 24 -10.61 11.00 16.88
CA ASN A 24 -11.57 10.98 15.80
C ASN A 24 -11.08 11.56 14.45
N PRO A 25 -9.87 11.26 13.95
CA PRO A 25 -9.43 11.79 12.68
C PRO A 25 -10.25 11.18 11.53
N PRO A 26 -10.62 11.96 10.50
CA PRO A 26 -11.30 11.42 9.33
C PRO A 26 -10.49 10.34 8.65
N ILE A 27 -11.10 9.18 8.38
CA ILE A 27 -10.47 8.04 7.72
C ILE A 27 -10.65 8.19 6.20
N THR A 28 -9.57 8.05 5.46
CA THR A 28 -9.53 8.21 3.99
C THR A 28 -9.54 6.88 3.26
N SER A 29 -8.89 5.87 3.82
CA SER A 29 -8.78 4.55 3.22
C SER A 29 -8.54 3.48 4.26
N VAL A 30 -8.86 2.24 3.92
CA VAL A 30 -8.61 1.06 4.74
C VAL A 30 -8.19 -0.13 3.88
N CYS A 31 -7.31 -0.97 4.41
CA CYS A 31 -7.01 -2.26 3.80
C CYS A 31 -6.76 -3.33 4.87
N PHE A 32 -7.06 -4.58 4.54
CA PHE A 32 -6.71 -5.69 5.43
C PHE A 32 -5.21 -6.01 5.34
N ALA A 33 -4.64 -6.36 6.49
CA ALA A 33 -3.35 -7.02 6.49
C ALA A 33 -3.46 -8.43 5.87
N PRO A 34 -2.40 -8.95 5.23
CA PRO A 34 -2.43 -10.25 4.54
C PRO A 34 -2.87 -11.43 5.42
N ASN A 35 -2.67 -11.33 6.73
CA ASN A 35 -3.09 -12.37 7.68
C ASN A 35 -4.59 -12.31 8.05
N GLY A 36 -5.34 -11.34 7.51
CA GLY A 36 -6.76 -11.15 7.75
C GLY A 36 -7.15 -10.74 9.18
N ARG A 37 -6.19 -10.52 10.09
CA ARG A 37 -6.44 -10.18 11.50
C ARG A 37 -6.45 -8.68 11.77
N TYR A 38 -5.67 -7.94 11.02
CA TYR A 38 -5.52 -6.51 11.24
C TYR A 38 -6.07 -5.70 10.07
N VAL A 39 -6.47 -4.48 10.36
CA VAL A 39 -6.89 -3.49 9.38
C VAL A 39 -5.99 -2.27 9.51
N LEU A 40 -5.40 -1.84 8.42
CA LEU A 40 -4.67 -0.59 8.32
C LEU A 40 -5.64 0.51 7.91
N ALA A 41 -5.71 1.58 8.68
CA ALA A 41 -6.53 2.76 8.40
C ALA A 41 -5.62 3.96 8.12
N PHE A 42 -5.92 4.68 7.07
CA PHE A 42 -5.29 5.94 6.67
C PHE A 42 -6.18 7.09 7.14
N SER A 43 -5.61 8.14 7.71
CA SER A 43 -6.37 9.26 8.26
C SER A 43 -5.74 10.62 8.01
N LEU A 44 -6.58 11.67 8.01
CA LEU A 44 -6.17 13.05 7.68
C LEU A 44 -5.30 13.75 8.73
N ASP A 45 -4.91 13.06 9.77
CA ASP A 45 -3.91 13.50 10.75
C ASP A 45 -2.49 13.06 10.41
N SER A 46 -2.27 12.62 9.17
CA SER A 46 -0.99 12.10 8.68
C SER A 46 -0.49 10.88 9.45
N CYS A 47 -1.41 10.05 9.94
CA CYS A 47 -1.12 8.81 10.62
C CYS A 47 -1.75 7.60 9.92
N LEU A 48 -1.04 6.48 9.97
CA LEU A 48 -1.59 5.16 9.66
C LEU A 48 -1.76 4.40 10.96
N ARG A 49 -2.92 3.78 11.15
CA ARG A 49 -3.19 3.00 12.36
C ARG A 49 -3.51 1.56 12.02
N LEU A 50 -2.75 0.66 12.62
CA LEU A 50 -2.97 -0.79 12.52
C LEU A 50 -3.91 -1.23 13.63
N TRP A 51 -5.14 -1.56 13.27
CA TRP A 51 -6.17 -2.01 14.19
C TRP A 51 -6.24 -3.52 14.26
N ASP A 52 -6.30 -4.06 15.46
CA ASP A 52 -6.83 -5.40 15.69
C ASP A 52 -8.35 -5.28 15.82
N TYR A 53 -9.07 -5.62 14.75
CA TYR A 53 -10.52 -5.41 14.73
C TYR A 53 -11.27 -6.38 15.65
N VAL A 54 -10.65 -7.49 16.07
CA VAL A 54 -11.23 -8.43 17.03
C VAL A 54 -11.23 -7.84 18.45
N SER A 55 -10.11 -7.27 18.89
CA SER A 55 -10.01 -6.59 20.19
C SER A 55 -10.56 -5.16 20.16
N GLY A 56 -10.65 -4.53 18.99
CA GLY A 56 -11.08 -3.15 18.82
C GLY A 56 -10.01 -2.13 19.21
N THR A 57 -8.73 -2.51 19.22
CA THR A 57 -7.63 -1.66 19.70
C THR A 57 -6.61 -1.37 18.60
N VAL A 58 -6.03 -0.15 18.62
CA VAL A 58 -4.87 0.19 17.80
C VAL A 58 -3.64 -0.53 18.36
N LYS A 59 -2.96 -1.27 17.51
CA LYS A 59 -1.71 -1.98 17.87
C LYS A 59 -0.47 -1.16 17.56
N LYS A 60 -0.50 -0.45 16.42
CA LYS A 60 0.63 0.37 15.96
C LYS A 60 0.13 1.61 15.26
N THR A 61 0.89 2.69 15.39
CA THR A 61 0.71 3.91 14.63
C THR A 61 2.00 4.21 13.89
N TYR A 62 1.87 4.55 12.61
CA TYR A 62 2.95 4.93 11.72
C TYR A 62 2.74 6.38 11.31
N SER A 63 3.82 7.15 11.27
CA SER A 63 3.84 8.55 10.86
C SER A 63 5.01 8.82 9.92
N GLY A 64 4.99 9.99 9.26
CA GLY A 64 6.10 10.39 8.39
C GLY A 64 5.69 10.65 6.95
N HIS A 65 4.49 10.29 6.50
CA HIS A 65 3.87 10.80 5.28
C HIS A 65 3.01 12.03 5.59
N LYS A 66 2.58 12.73 4.56
CA LYS A 66 1.66 13.86 4.65
C LYS A 66 0.30 13.44 4.11
N ASN A 67 -0.73 13.59 4.95
CA ASN A 67 -2.12 13.34 4.59
C ASN A 67 -3.04 14.25 5.41
N GLN A 68 -3.45 15.40 4.86
CA GLN A 68 -4.24 16.41 5.56
C GLN A 68 -5.47 16.89 4.79
N GLY A 69 -5.56 16.61 3.50
CA GLY A 69 -6.63 17.13 2.66
C GLY A 69 -7.19 16.17 1.62
N PHE A 70 -6.45 15.11 1.26
CA PHE A 70 -6.84 14.23 0.18
C PHE A 70 -7.15 12.81 0.66
N SER A 71 -8.03 12.14 -0.08
CA SER A 71 -8.25 10.71 0.11
C SER A 71 -7.13 9.95 -0.57
N ILE A 72 -6.17 9.52 0.21
CA ILE A 72 -5.05 8.70 -0.24
C ILE A 72 -5.13 7.32 0.37
N GLY A 73 -4.58 6.31 -0.30
CA GLY A 73 -4.59 4.94 0.20
C GLY A 73 -3.41 4.14 -0.34
N GLY A 74 -3.01 3.17 0.45
CA GLY A 74 -1.90 2.27 0.15
C GLY A 74 -2.15 0.87 0.68
N CYS A 75 -1.10 0.08 0.79
CA CYS A 75 -1.21 -1.35 1.03
C CYS A 75 -0.08 -1.91 1.87
N PHE A 76 -0.18 -3.20 2.15
CA PHE A 76 0.95 -4.02 2.60
C PHE A 76 1.66 -4.63 1.41
N GLY A 77 2.97 -4.74 1.52
CA GLY A 77 3.82 -5.49 0.62
C GLY A 77 4.80 -6.38 1.40
N SER A 78 5.55 -7.18 0.68
CA SER A 78 6.68 -7.93 1.24
C SER A 78 7.80 -8.05 0.21
N VAL A 79 9.03 -7.92 0.67
CA VAL A 79 10.23 -8.13 -0.14
C VAL A 79 11.14 -9.08 0.63
N ASP A 80 11.58 -10.15 -0.01
CA ASP A 80 12.42 -11.20 0.59
C ASP A 80 11.85 -11.77 1.91
N GLY A 81 10.51 -11.80 2.03
CA GLY A 81 9.79 -12.28 3.21
C GLY A 81 9.63 -11.26 4.34
N GLU A 82 10.21 -10.06 4.22
CA GLU A 82 10.04 -8.98 5.18
C GLU A 82 8.84 -8.10 4.79
N PRO A 83 7.84 -7.97 5.69
CA PRO A 83 6.64 -7.20 5.41
C PRO A 83 6.87 -5.70 5.59
N PHE A 84 6.33 -4.90 4.69
CA PHE A 84 6.32 -3.45 4.77
C PHE A 84 4.92 -2.87 4.52
N ILE A 85 4.73 -1.61 4.89
CA ILE A 85 3.57 -0.80 4.52
C ILE A 85 4.06 0.22 3.49
N ALA A 86 3.31 0.36 2.40
CA ALA A 86 3.51 1.43 1.42
C ALA A 86 2.35 2.42 1.50
N ALA A 87 2.65 3.69 1.69
CA ALA A 87 1.65 4.74 1.64
C ALA A 87 2.10 5.91 0.75
N PRO A 88 1.17 6.45 -0.04
CA PRO A 88 1.40 7.67 -0.78
C PRO A 88 1.37 8.88 0.16
N SER A 89 1.88 10.00 -0.32
CA SER A 89 1.97 11.25 0.43
C SER A 89 1.55 12.43 -0.44
N GLU A 90 0.98 13.46 0.18
CA GLU A 90 0.51 14.67 -0.50
C GLU A 90 1.64 15.53 -1.10
N ASP A 91 2.87 15.28 -0.71
CA ASP A 91 4.07 15.90 -1.28
C ASP A 91 4.65 15.16 -2.49
N GLY A 92 3.94 14.11 -2.96
CA GLY A 92 4.32 13.33 -4.13
C GLY A 92 5.28 12.17 -3.83
N GLU A 93 5.65 11.98 -2.58
CA GLU A 93 6.47 10.84 -2.16
C GLU A 93 5.62 9.58 -1.93
N ILE A 94 6.28 8.44 -1.96
CA ILE A 94 5.80 7.18 -1.41
C ILE A 94 6.69 6.87 -0.23
N VAL A 95 6.08 6.57 0.91
CA VAL A 95 6.81 6.22 2.13
C VAL A 95 6.60 4.75 2.43
N LEU A 96 7.68 4.06 2.74
CA LEU A 96 7.68 2.65 3.12
C LEU A 96 8.10 2.52 4.59
N TRP A 97 7.36 1.71 5.37
CA TRP A 97 7.69 1.40 6.77
C TRP A 97 7.86 -0.09 6.98
N ASP A 98 8.80 -0.45 7.83
CA ASP A 98 8.85 -1.76 8.43
C ASP A 98 7.64 -1.96 9.36
N VAL A 99 6.90 -3.05 9.14
CA VAL A 99 5.70 -3.36 9.92
C VAL A 99 6.01 -3.65 11.39
N LYS A 100 7.19 -4.18 11.70
CA LYS A 100 7.57 -4.64 13.04
C LYS A 100 7.99 -3.49 13.94
N ASN A 101 8.93 -2.66 13.47
CA ASN A 101 9.55 -1.59 14.27
C ASN A 101 8.97 -0.19 14.01
N LYS A 102 8.16 -0.02 12.98
CA LYS A 102 7.52 1.25 12.56
C LYS A 102 8.50 2.28 11.96
N GLU A 103 9.71 1.88 11.67
CA GLU A 103 10.71 2.76 11.07
C GLU A 103 10.41 2.98 9.58
N VAL A 104 10.68 4.19 9.13
CA VAL A 104 10.66 4.50 7.70
C VAL A 104 11.89 3.84 7.09
N VAL A 105 11.67 2.85 6.23
CA VAL A 105 12.75 2.13 5.54
C VAL A 105 13.13 2.79 4.22
N GLN A 106 12.16 3.44 3.55
CA GLN A 106 12.44 4.14 2.30
C GLN A 106 11.46 5.28 2.04
N ARG A 107 11.93 6.31 1.33
CA ARG A 107 11.13 7.35 0.69
C ARG A 107 11.45 7.38 -0.78
N ILE A 108 10.42 7.34 -1.61
CA ILE A 108 10.54 7.32 -3.06
C ILE A 108 9.88 8.58 -3.58
N SER A 109 10.67 9.49 -4.12
CA SER A 109 10.15 10.65 -4.82
C SER A 109 9.71 10.25 -6.22
N GLY A 110 8.46 10.54 -6.56
CA GLY A 110 7.92 10.05 -7.83
C GLY A 110 7.01 11.02 -8.53
N HIS A 111 6.00 11.54 -7.87
CA HIS A 111 4.97 12.36 -8.49
C HIS A 111 5.19 13.86 -8.30
N GLN A 112 4.76 14.64 -9.29
CA GLN A 112 4.65 16.10 -9.17
C GLN A 112 3.25 16.44 -8.65
N GLY A 113 3.16 16.80 -7.37
CA GLY A 113 1.90 16.97 -6.65
C GLY A 113 1.52 15.70 -5.89
N VAL A 114 0.27 15.58 -5.50
CA VAL A 114 -0.22 14.50 -4.62
C VAL A 114 -0.05 13.12 -5.27
N CYS A 115 0.54 12.19 -4.54
CA CYS A 115 0.41 10.78 -4.83
C CYS A 115 -0.88 10.26 -4.18
N PHE A 116 -1.82 9.70 -4.96
CA PHE A 116 -3.13 9.31 -4.45
C PHE A 116 -3.19 7.86 -3.99
N TRP A 117 -2.51 6.98 -4.72
CA TRP A 117 -2.63 5.55 -4.48
C TRP A 117 -1.33 4.81 -4.75
N VAL A 118 -1.09 3.82 -3.92
CA VAL A 118 0.00 2.86 -4.09
C VAL A 118 -0.54 1.46 -3.88
N ASP A 119 -0.16 0.53 -4.75
CA ASP A 119 -0.45 -0.89 -4.61
C ASP A 119 0.79 -1.73 -4.91
N VAL A 120 0.87 -2.91 -4.30
CA VAL A 120 2.02 -3.81 -4.41
C VAL A 120 1.54 -5.22 -4.73
N TYR A 121 2.13 -5.78 -5.75
CA TYR A 121 1.94 -7.18 -6.10
C TYR A 121 3.30 -7.84 -6.36
N GLU A 122 3.65 -8.82 -5.54
CA GLU A 122 4.96 -9.47 -5.57
C GLU A 122 6.13 -8.47 -5.49
N ASP A 123 6.99 -8.41 -6.51
CA ASP A 123 8.15 -7.51 -6.62
C ASP A 123 7.85 -6.20 -7.37
N ILE A 124 6.58 -5.98 -7.71
CA ILE A 124 6.12 -4.81 -8.45
C ILE A 124 5.28 -3.91 -7.55
N MET A 125 5.59 -2.63 -7.54
CA MET A 125 4.77 -1.59 -6.93
C MET A 125 4.31 -0.61 -8.00
N VAL A 126 3.06 -0.17 -7.90
CA VAL A 126 2.50 0.86 -8.79
C VAL A 126 2.01 2.04 -7.98
N SER A 127 2.09 3.24 -8.55
CA SER A 127 1.51 4.44 -7.95
C SER A 127 0.79 5.29 -8.97
N ALA A 128 -0.20 6.06 -8.50
CA ALA A 128 -0.95 7.01 -9.31
C ALA A 128 -0.93 8.39 -8.64
N GLY A 129 -0.68 9.43 -9.41
CA GLY A 129 -0.52 10.78 -8.89
C GLY A 129 -1.34 11.86 -9.60
N GLN A 130 -1.37 13.04 -9.01
CA GLN A 130 -2.05 14.23 -9.51
C GLN A 130 -1.46 14.72 -10.85
N ASP A 131 -0.21 14.36 -11.13
CA ASP A 131 0.47 14.66 -12.40
C ASP A 131 -0.09 13.85 -13.60
N GLY A 132 -1.14 13.05 -13.39
CA GLY A 132 -1.78 12.23 -14.41
C GLY A 132 -0.95 11.02 -14.84
N LYS A 133 0.05 10.63 -14.05
CA LYS A 133 0.93 9.51 -14.36
C LYS A 133 0.63 8.31 -13.46
N ILE A 134 0.81 7.13 -14.05
CA ILE A 134 0.99 5.88 -13.33
C ILE A 134 2.46 5.51 -13.42
N ARG A 135 3.07 5.19 -12.29
CA ARG A 135 4.47 4.75 -12.21
C ARG A 135 4.54 3.32 -11.75
N VAL A 136 5.43 2.58 -12.37
CA VAL A 136 5.69 1.18 -12.03
C VAL A 136 7.12 1.08 -11.49
N TYR A 137 7.25 0.47 -10.34
CA TYR A 137 8.52 0.26 -9.64
C TYR A 137 8.75 -1.23 -9.55
N LYS A 138 9.95 -1.67 -9.84
CA LYS A 138 10.34 -3.06 -9.68
C LYS A 138 11.46 -3.13 -8.66
N HIS A 139 11.31 -4.05 -7.68
CA HIS A 139 12.39 -4.35 -6.76
C HIS A 139 13.55 -5.02 -7.52
N HIS A 140 14.74 -4.46 -7.40
CA HIS A 140 15.95 -5.04 -7.94
C HIS A 140 16.77 -5.62 -6.79
N ASN A 141 16.83 -6.95 -6.71
CA ASN A 141 17.71 -7.62 -5.76
C ASN A 141 19.11 -7.73 -6.38
N PRO A 142 20.09 -6.93 -5.91
CA PRO A 142 21.44 -6.94 -6.48
C PRO A 142 22.17 -8.28 -6.23
N GLU A 143 21.74 -9.08 -5.25
CA GLU A 143 22.33 -10.40 -4.98
C GLU A 143 21.86 -11.48 -5.96
N ALA A 144 20.65 -11.39 -6.46
CA ALA A 144 20.15 -12.29 -7.50
C ALA A 144 20.93 -12.13 -8.84
N ALA A 145 21.53 -10.97 -9.06
CA ALA A 145 22.38 -10.69 -10.21
C ALA A 145 23.86 -11.10 -10.00
N LYS A 146 24.28 -11.33 -8.77
CA LYS A 146 25.66 -11.74 -8.41
C LYS A 146 25.76 -13.22 -8.07
N GLY A 147 25.24 -14.05 -8.95
CA GLY A 147 25.59 -15.46 -8.92
C GLY A 147 27.05 -15.68 -9.33
N ILE A 148 28.03 -15.08 -8.65
CA ILE A 148 29.45 -15.44 -8.58
C ILE A 148 30.19 -14.36 -7.75
N ASN A 149 30.76 -14.81 -6.59
CA ASN A 149 31.76 -14.13 -5.74
C ASN A 149 31.27 -13.10 -4.69
N GLY A 150 31.26 -13.59 -3.53
CA GLY A 150 31.61 -13.20 -2.16
C GLY A 150 31.75 -11.74 -1.70
N VAL A 151 31.15 -11.55 -0.52
CA VAL A 151 31.50 -10.63 0.58
C VAL A 151 31.20 -9.12 0.39
N ALA A 152 30.34 -8.68 1.25
CA ALA A 152 30.18 -7.41 1.98
C ALA A 152 28.95 -6.56 1.65
N ALA A 153 28.27 -6.29 2.69
CA ALA A 153 27.59 -5.08 3.16
C ALA A 153 26.07 -5.17 3.37
N VAL A 154 25.75 -5.18 4.64
CA VAL A 154 24.40 -5.31 5.25
C VAL A 154 23.62 -3.97 5.23
N ASN A 155 23.91 -3.02 4.34
CA ASN A 155 23.27 -1.70 4.32
C ASN A 155 22.76 -1.23 2.95
N GLU A 156 22.58 -2.13 1.97
CA GLU A 156 22.04 -1.79 0.63
C GLU A 156 20.80 -2.61 0.25
N ALA A 157 20.01 -3.07 1.20
CA ALA A 157 18.95 -4.06 0.98
C ALA A 157 17.66 -3.52 0.30
N LEU A 158 17.61 -2.28 -0.09
CA LEU A 158 16.56 -1.75 -0.98
C LEU A 158 17.24 -1.07 -2.18
N GLY A 159 17.74 -1.92 -3.09
CA GLY A 159 18.39 -1.50 -4.31
C GLY A 159 17.52 -0.58 -5.16
N ASP A 160 18.16 0.15 -6.06
CA ASP A 160 17.54 1.12 -6.96
C ASP A 160 16.25 0.59 -7.61
N LEU A 161 15.11 1.17 -7.23
CA LEU A 161 13.83 0.94 -7.89
C LEU A 161 13.91 1.52 -9.31
N MET A 162 13.88 0.66 -10.32
CA MET A 162 13.72 1.13 -11.69
C MET A 162 12.32 1.71 -11.85
N VAL A 163 12.26 3.03 -12.08
CA VAL A 163 11.02 3.76 -12.37
C VAL A 163 10.77 3.71 -13.86
N THR A 164 9.66 3.14 -14.28
CA THR A 164 9.19 3.22 -15.66
C THR A 164 7.96 4.10 -15.71
N ASP A 165 8.06 5.29 -16.31
CA ASP A 165 6.90 6.13 -16.62
C ASP A 165 6.17 5.50 -17.81
N LEU A 166 4.98 4.95 -17.58
CA LEU A 166 4.10 4.50 -18.65
C LEU A 166 3.26 5.71 -19.11
N PRO A 167 3.43 6.22 -20.34
CA PRO A 167 2.51 7.18 -20.89
C PRO A 167 1.18 6.46 -21.15
N LEU A 168 0.12 6.91 -20.48
CA LEU A 168 -1.26 6.44 -20.70
C LEU A 168 -1.70 6.80 -22.13
N LYS A 169 -1.39 5.97 -23.12
CA LYS A 169 -2.10 5.94 -24.39
C LYS A 169 -3.16 4.87 -24.26
N SER A 170 -4.41 5.25 -24.50
CA SER A 170 -5.60 4.40 -24.37
C SER A 170 -5.57 3.11 -25.22
N GLU A 171 -4.62 2.97 -26.14
CA GLU A 171 -4.43 1.81 -27.00
C GLU A 171 -3.48 0.76 -26.40
N ASP A 172 -2.57 1.15 -25.50
CA ASP A 172 -1.59 0.24 -24.91
C ASP A 172 -2.17 -0.54 -23.71
N ILE A 173 -3.16 0.03 -23.04
CA ILE A 173 -3.84 -0.60 -21.88
C ILE A 173 -4.59 -1.88 -22.29
N LYS A 174 -5.05 -1.98 -23.53
CA LYS A 174 -5.80 -3.15 -24.02
C LYS A 174 -4.94 -4.37 -24.29
N LYS A 175 -3.64 -4.26 -24.45
CA LYS A 175 -2.77 -5.38 -24.81
C LYS A 175 -2.14 -6.09 -23.60
N GLU A 176 -1.85 -5.39 -22.51
CA GLU A 176 -1.16 -5.99 -21.35
C GLU A 176 -2.10 -6.57 -20.29
N ILE A 177 -3.38 -6.15 -20.26
CA ILE A 177 -4.38 -6.69 -19.31
C ILE A 177 -4.83 -8.11 -19.69
N ILE A 178 -4.59 -8.57 -20.93
CA ILE A 178 -5.08 -9.88 -21.44
C ILE A 178 -4.21 -11.06 -20.98
N ASP A 179 -2.98 -10.84 -20.54
CA ASP A 179 -2.03 -11.90 -20.17
C ASP A 179 -1.89 -12.18 -18.67
N LEU A 180 -2.69 -11.55 -17.83
CA LEU A 180 -2.79 -11.96 -16.42
C LEU A 180 -3.69 -13.19 -16.32
N PRO A 181 -3.19 -14.34 -15.85
CA PRO A 181 -4.03 -15.50 -15.61
C PRO A 181 -4.99 -15.19 -14.46
N LEU A 182 -6.19 -14.72 -14.79
CA LEU A 182 -7.31 -14.70 -13.88
C LEU A 182 -7.61 -16.15 -13.52
N LYS A 183 -7.19 -16.59 -12.35
CA LYS A 183 -7.74 -17.79 -11.74
C LYS A 183 -9.19 -17.49 -11.42
N SER A 184 -10.05 -17.82 -12.39
CA SER A 184 -11.48 -17.83 -12.20
C SER A 184 -11.83 -18.96 -11.24
N ASN A 185 -12.16 -18.64 -10.00
CA ASN A 185 -13.02 -19.49 -9.18
C ASN A 185 -14.32 -18.73 -8.97
N ASP A 186 -15.29 -19.11 -9.81
CA ASP A 186 -16.72 -19.16 -9.56
C ASP A 186 -17.39 -17.97 -8.84
N ILE A 187 -17.64 -16.90 -9.60
CA ILE A 187 -18.79 -16.04 -9.32
C ILE A 187 -19.86 -16.39 -10.36
N LYS A 188 -20.77 -17.29 -10.02
CA LYS A 188 -22.06 -17.41 -10.69
C LYS A 188 -22.92 -16.23 -10.26
N ILE A 189 -23.12 -15.30 -11.16
CA ILE A 189 -24.22 -14.32 -11.06
C ILE A 189 -25.40 -14.99 -11.78
N GLU A 190 -26.37 -15.50 -11.04
CA GLU A 190 -27.68 -15.79 -11.59
C GLU A 190 -28.49 -14.50 -11.61
N ALA A 191 -29.07 -14.23 -12.78
CA ALA A 191 -29.96 -13.10 -13.06
C ALA A 191 -31.34 -13.26 -12.41
#